data_f9f3659b214a8ebe4f9a378a793f5c2a
#
_entry.id   f9f3659b214a8ebe4f9a378a793f5c2a
#
_cell.length_a   1.000
_cell.length_b   1.000
_cell.length_c   1.000
_cell.angle_alpha   90.00
_cell.angle_beta   90.00
_cell.angle_gamma   90.00
#
_symmetry.space_group_name_H-M   'P 1'
#
loop_
_entity.id
_entity.type
_entity.pdbx_description
1 polymer ?
#
loop_
_entity_poly.entity_id
_entity_poly.type
_entity_poly.pdbx_seq_one_letter_code
_entity_poly.pdbx_strand_id
1 'polypeptide(L)' 'EFEFKVFGQALEFVNEVGKLAEIEDHHPNLYLYSFNKVLIELWTHKINGLHDNDFILAAKIDKITIPSQLE' A
#
# COMPACT_ATOMS: atom_id res chain seq x y z
N GLU A 1 6.93 -3.38 4.49
CA GLU A 1 5.95 -4.24 5.14
C GLU A 1 5.29 -3.50 6.30
N PHE A 2 3.98 -3.71 6.47
CA PHE A 2 3.20 -3.07 7.54
C PHE A 2 2.52 -4.14 8.38
N GLU A 3 2.44 -3.91 9.67
CA GLU A 3 1.77 -4.82 10.58
C GLU A 3 0.70 -4.05 11.37
N PHE A 4 -0.47 -4.67 11.50
CA PHE A 4 -1.61 -4.06 12.21
C PHE A 4 -2.02 -4.94 13.38
N LYS A 5 -2.93 -4.45 14.21
CA LYS A 5 -3.40 -5.21 15.37
C LYS A 5 -4.40 -6.29 14.99
N VAL A 6 -5.26 -5.99 14.02
CA VAL A 6 -6.34 -6.90 13.61
C VAL A 6 -6.47 -6.91 12.10
N PHE A 7 -7.13 -7.96 11.60
CA PHE A 7 -7.35 -8.16 10.17
C PHE A 7 -8.10 -6.98 9.53
N GLY A 8 -9.12 -6.46 10.23
CA GLY A 8 -9.90 -5.35 9.70
C GLY A 8 -9.08 -4.11 9.40
N GLN A 9 -8.10 -3.81 10.24
CA GLN A 9 -7.20 -2.68 10.00
C GLN A 9 -6.31 -2.91 8.78
N ALA A 10 -5.79 -4.13 8.64
CA ALA A 10 -4.97 -4.48 7.49
C ALA A 10 -5.79 -4.36 6.20
N LEU A 11 -7.04 -4.80 6.22
CA LEU A 11 -7.93 -4.71 5.07
C LEU A 11 -8.24 -3.26 4.71
N GLU A 12 -8.52 -2.41 5.72
CA GLU A 12 -8.73 -0.98 5.49
C GLU A 12 -7.52 -0.35 4.82
N PHE A 13 -6.32 -0.71 5.29
CA PHE A 13 -5.08 -0.18 4.73
C PHE A 13 -4.93 -0.59 3.26
N VAL A 14 -5.18 -1.86 2.93
CA VAL A 14 -5.13 -2.34 1.54
C VAL A 14 -6.11 -1.56 0.67
N ASN A 15 -7.32 -1.31 1.17
CA ASN A 15 -8.33 -0.54 0.43
C ASN A 15 -7.88 0.90 0.20
N GLU A 16 -7.26 1.53 1.18
CA GLU A 16 -6.76 2.91 1.03
C GLU A 16 -5.59 2.97 0.04
N VAL A 17 -4.68 2.00 0.09
CA VAL A 17 -3.58 1.91 -0.87
C VAL A 17 -4.14 1.70 -2.27
N GLY A 18 -5.17 0.86 -2.42
CA GLY A 18 -5.81 0.61 -3.69
C GLY A 18 -6.43 1.87 -4.29
N LYS A 19 -7.12 2.68 -3.47
CA LYS A 19 -7.69 3.95 -3.92
C LYS A 19 -6.60 4.91 -4.40
N LEU A 20 -5.51 4.99 -3.64
CA LEU A 20 -4.39 5.84 -4.00
C LEU A 20 -3.75 5.38 -5.32
N ALA A 21 -3.59 4.07 -5.48
CA ALA A 21 -3.02 3.49 -6.70
C ALA A 21 -3.86 3.85 -7.94
N GLU A 22 -5.20 3.84 -7.79
CA GLU A 22 -6.09 4.25 -8.88
C GLU A 22 -5.92 5.74 -9.21
N ILE A 23 -5.82 6.59 -8.20
CA ILE A 23 -5.63 8.03 -8.39
C ILE A 23 -4.31 8.32 -9.10
N GLU A 24 -3.25 7.62 -8.70
CA GLU A 24 -1.91 7.82 -9.26
C GLU A 24 -1.69 7.05 -10.56
N ASP A 25 -2.65 6.21 -10.96
CA ASP A 25 -2.54 5.34 -12.12
C ASP A 25 -1.23 4.51 -12.07
N HIS A 26 -0.92 4.00 -10.89
CA HIS A 26 0.29 3.23 -10.65
C HIS A 26 -0.06 2.11 -9.68
N HIS A 27 -0.10 0.88 -10.17
CA HIS A 27 -0.68 -0.25 -9.45
C HIS A 27 0.41 -1.17 -8.88
N PRO A 28 0.64 -1.12 -7.55
CA PRO A 28 1.58 -2.04 -6.90
C PRO A 28 0.98 -3.42 -6.74
N ASN A 29 1.82 -4.39 -6.42
CA ASN A 29 1.33 -5.67 -5.92
C ASN A 29 1.05 -5.53 -4.43
N LEU A 30 -0.11 -6.01 -4.00
CA LEU A 30 -0.55 -5.92 -2.62
C LEU A 30 -0.77 -7.31 -2.07
N TYR A 31 -0.16 -7.62 -0.94
CA TYR A 31 -0.33 -8.89 -0.26
C TYR A 31 -0.79 -8.66 1.17
N LEU A 32 -1.98 -9.14 1.49
CA LEU A 32 -2.44 -9.20 2.87
C LEU A 32 -2.26 -10.64 3.32
N TYR A 33 -1.46 -10.86 4.35
CA TYR A 33 -1.13 -12.22 4.77
C TYR A 33 -0.98 -12.29 6.29
N SER A 34 -1.01 -13.49 6.83
CA SER A 34 -0.93 -13.73 8.28
C SER A 34 -1.90 -12.84 9.04
N PHE A 35 -3.09 -12.66 8.51
CA PHE A 35 -4.24 -11.88 8.96
C PHE A 35 -3.99 -10.38 9.20
N ASN A 36 -2.81 -9.98 9.60
CA ASN A 36 -2.57 -8.58 10.01
C ASN A 36 -1.36 -7.93 9.34
N LYS A 37 -0.79 -8.56 8.32
CA LYS A 37 0.40 -8.03 7.65
C LYS A 37 0.11 -7.67 6.21
N VAL A 38 0.69 -6.56 5.76
CA VAL A 38 0.54 -6.09 4.38
C VAL A 38 1.92 -5.85 3.78
N LEU A 39 2.18 -6.50 2.67
CA LEU A 39 3.39 -6.28 1.88
C LEU A 39 3.00 -5.55 0.60
N ILE A 40 3.73 -4.50 0.28
CA ILE A 40 3.51 -3.74 -0.95
C ILE A 40 4.77 -3.81 -1.79
N GLU A 41 4.62 -4.29 -3.04
CA GLU A 41 5.74 -4.35 -3.98
C GLU A 41 5.53 -3.33 -5.08
N LEU A 42 6.50 -2.46 -5.25
CA LEU A 42 6.50 -1.42 -6.28
C LEU A 42 7.52 -1.80 -7.35
N TRP A 43 7.07 -1.82 -8.61
CA TRP A 43 7.91 -2.22 -9.71
C TRP A 43 7.42 -1.62 -11.02
N THR A 44 8.32 -1.05 -11.78
CA THR A 44 7.97 -0.51 -13.09
C THR A 44 8.48 -1.47 -14.16
N HIS A 45 7.56 -2.24 -14.76
CA HIS A 45 7.91 -3.30 -15.69
C HIS A 45 8.60 -2.79 -16.97
N LYS A 46 8.22 -1.60 -17.42
CA LYS A 46 8.80 -1.05 -18.66
C LYS A 46 10.30 -0.86 -18.59
N ILE A 47 10.83 -0.54 -17.41
CA ILE A 47 12.27 -0.33 -17.22
C ILE A 47 12.88 -1.45 -16.38
N ASN A 48 12.09 -2.48 -16.07
CA ASN A 48 12.51 -3.63 -15.29
C ASN A 48 13.15 -3.23 -13.97
N GLY A 49 12.53 -2.29 -13.27
CA GLY A 49 13.04 -1.83 -11.98
C GLY A 49 12.20 -0.72 -11.37
N LEU A 50 12.74 -0.04 -10.37
CA LEU A 50 12.08 1.07 -9.72
C LEU A 50 12.21 2.35 -10.55
N HIS A 51 11.18 3.18 -10.50
CA HIS A 51 11.10 4.44 -11.18
C HIS A 51 10.71 5.53 -10.19
N ASP A 52 10.82 6.81 -10.57
CA ASP A 52 10.44 7.93 -9.70
C ASP A 52 9.02 7.79 -9.18
N ASN A 53 8.09 7.31 -10.01
CA ASN A 53 6.70 7.11 -9.59
C ASN A 53 6.56 6.08 -8.46
N ASP A 54 7.45 5.08 -8.40
CA ASP A 54 7.43 4.10 -7.32
C ASP A 54 7.79 4.77 -6.00
N PHE A 55 8.79 5.65 -6.00
CA PHE A 55 9.22 6.36 -4.80
C PHE A 55 8.15 7.37 -4.35
N ILE A 56 7.52 8.05 -5.30
CA ILE A 56 6.44 8.99 -4.99
C ILE A 56 5.27 8.26 -4.36
N LEU A 57 4.87 7.13 -4.93
CA LEU A 57 3.77 6.32 -4.40
C LEU A 57 4.11 5.78 -3.02
N ALA A 58 5.34 5.28 -2.83
CA ALA A 58 5.79 4.80 -1.52
C ALA A 58 5.69 5.88 -0.46
N ALA A 59 6.12 7.10 -0.78
CA ALA A 59 6.05 8.22 0.15
C ALA A 59 4.59 8.55 0.52
N LYS A 60 3.68 8.48 -0.45
CA LYS A 60 2.26 8.73 -0.20
C LYS A 60 1.64 7.61 0.64
N ILE A 61 2.02 6.37 0.39
CA ILE A 61 1.55 5.22 1.17
C ILE A 61 1.95 5.36 2.63
N ASP A 62 3.18 5.81 2.90
CA ASP A 62 3.67 5.99 4.27
C ASP A 62 2.86 7.00 5.06
N LYS A 63 2.13 7.89 4.38
CA LYS A 63 1.30 8.92 5.02
C LYS A 63 -0.13 8.48 5.24
N ILE A 64 -0.51 7.29 4.80
CA ILE A 64 -1.89 6.81 4.94
C ILE A 64 -2.19 6.54 6.42
N THR A 65 -3.30 7.10 6.89
CA THR A 65 -3.85 6.80 8.21
C THR A 65 -5.24 6.23 8.00
N ILE A 66 -5.47 5.01 8.44
CA ILE A 66 -6.79 4.38 8.30
C ILE A 66 -7.72 4.84 9.42
N PRO A 67 -9.04 4.90 9.16
CA PRO A 67 -9.99 5.42 10.15
C PRO A 67 -9.91 4.73 11.52
N SER A 68 -9.72 3.42 11.56
CA SER A 68 -9.68 2.69 12.83
C SER A 68 -8.44 3.01 13.66
N GLN A 69 -7.41 3.61 13.08
CA GLN A 69 -6.22 4.04 13.83
C GLN A 69 -6.43 5.39 14.53
N LEU A 70 -7.47 6.11 14.14
CA LEU A 70 -7.79 7.41 14.73
C LEU A 70 -8.63 7.29 16.01
N GLU A 71 -9.18 6.11 16.25
CA GLU A 71 -9.95 5.80 17.45
C GLU A 71 -9.04 5.37 18.61
#